data_2b0599c4fca12be9fdc56c3242ad1de6
#
_entry.id   2b0599c4fca12be9fdc56c3242ad1de6
#
_cell.length_a   1.000
_cell.length_b   1.000
_cell.length_c   1.000
_cell.angle_alpha   90.00
_cell.angle_beta   90.00
_cell.angle_gamma   90.00
#
_symmetry.space_group_name_H-M   'P 1'
#
loop_
_entity.id
_entity.type
_entity.pdbx_description
1 polymer ?
#
loop_
_entity_poly.entity_id
_entity_poly.type
_entity_poly.pdbx_seq_one_letter_code
_entity_poly.pdbx_strand_id
1 'polypeptide(L)'
;DGQLRLEWTPDTMTNILFRPQFTYNCGDNLAHSLSATFSKDPYLYVVNPLLADAITRLDAENLMVNTQENSGISDNLNKNLGGTLQYNRKFGTKGRNVTLRVGGNYGSSDGHELTLNNIHLYQVQNLLGQDSTYQTNRWKLVPTTNYGYKLKFAYSEPIARATFLQFSYEFQYKYSKSNRKTYDFSNLGE
;
A
#
# COMPACT_ATOMS: atom_id res chain seq x y z
N ASP A 1 -12.42 10.70 -4.17
CA ASP A 1 -12.57 11.07 -2.77
C ASP A 1 -13.83 11.90 -2.57
N GLY A 2 -14.61 11.56 -1.55
CA GLY A 2 -15.79 12.31 -1.15
C GLY A 2 -15.74 12.65 0.33
N GLN A 3 -16.05 13.90 0.65
CA GLN A 3 -16.17 14.38 2.03
C GLN A 3 -17.44 15.20 2.17
N LEU A 4 -18.16 14.98 3.26
CA LEU A 4 -19.34 15.76 3.61
C LEU A 4 -19.16 16.32 5.02
N ARG A 5 -19.67 17.52 5.26
CA ARG A 5 -19.72 18.13 6.58
C ARG A 5 -21.16 18.51 6.88
N LEU A 6 -21.71 17.90 7.90
CA LEU A 6 -23.02 18.22 8.45
C LEU A 6 -22.83 18.84 9.83
N GLU A 7 -23.40 20.00 10.03
CA GLU A 7 -23.35 20.71 11.29
C GLU A 7 -24.76 21.04 11.75
N TRP A 8 -25.06 20.69 12.97
CA TRP A 8 -26.36 20.94 13.59
C TRP A 8 -26.19 21.60 14.96
N THR A 9 -26.82 22.73 15.14
CA THR A 9 -26.80 23.52 16.35
C THR A 9 -28.23 23.62 16.90
N PRO A 10 -28.73 22.60 17.67
CA PRO A 10 -30.07 22.59 18.18
C PRO A 10 -30.36 23.75 19.14
N ASP A 11 -29.34 24.25 19.80
CA ASP A 11 -29.40 25.41 20.69
C ASP A 11 -28.06 26.19 20.66
N THR A 12 -27.99 27.34 21.33
CA THR A 12 -26.78 28.18 21.38
C THR A 12 -25.59 27.56 22.15
N MET A 13 -25.85 26.46 22.86
CA MET A 13 -24.86 25.81 23.71
C MET A 13 -24.42 24.45 23.18
N THR A 14 -25.14 23.90 22.19
CA THR A 14 -24.87 22.56 21.65
C THR A 14 -24.51 22.65 20.17
N ASN A 15 -23.42 22.00 19.82
CA ASN A 15 -22.96 21.84 18.43
C ASN A 15 -22.69 20.37 18.17
N ILE A 16 -23.29 19.85 17.12
CA ILE A 16 -23.06 18.49 16.63
C ILE A 16 -22.49 18.57 15.22
N LEU A 17 -21.35 17.95 15.02
CA LEU A 17 -20.64 17.97 13.76
C LEU A 17 -20.40 16.54 13.30
N PHE A 18 -20.92 16.19 12.12
CA PHE A 18 -20.70 14.90 11.47
C PHE A 18 -19.93 15.08 10.17
N ARG A 19 -18.83 14.35 10.03
CA ARG A 19 -17.93 14.40 8.86
C ARG A 19 -17.70 13.00 8.33
N PRO A 20 -18.58 12.46 7.49
CA PRO A 20 -18.30 11.25 6.76
C PRO A 20 -17.28 11.52 5.63
N GLN A 21 -16.48 10.52 5.34
CA GLN A 21 -15.52 10.54 4.24
C GLN A 21 -15.50 9.18 3.54
N PHE A 22 -15.34 9.23 2.24
CA PHE A 22 -15.23 8.06 1.41
C PHE A 22 -14.06 8.25 0.42
N THR A 23 -13.21 7.25 0.34
CA THR A 23 -12.11 7.21 -0.61
C THR A 23 -12.18 5.93 -1.43
N TYR A 24 -12.10 6.09 -2.74
CA TYR A 24 -12.02 4.99 -3.69
C TYR A 24 -10.85 5.27 -4.62
N ASN A 25 -9.84 4.40 -4.59
CA ASN A 25 -8.67 4.48 -5.45
C ASN A 25 -8.48 3.14 -6.14
N CYS A 26 -8.32 3.19 -7.46
CA CYS A 26 -7.81 2.09 -8.25
C CYS A 26 -6.52 2.53 -8.94
N GLY A 27 -5.60 1.61 -9.07
CA GLY A 27 -4.34 1.87 -9.73
C GLY A 27 -3.82 0.60 -10.37
N ASP A 28 -3.39 0.72 -11.61
CA ASP A 28 -2.74 -0.33 -12.37
C ASP A 28 -1.29 0.06 -12.59
N ASN A 29 -0.40 -0.89 -12.48
CA ASN A 29 1.01 -0.69 -12.74
C ASN A 29 1.55 -1.81 -13.61
N LEU A 30 2.26 -1.44 -14.65
CA LEU A 30 3.02 -2.33 -15.51
C LEU A 30 4.51 -2.03 -15.29
N ALA A 31 5.26 -3.04 -14.91
CA ALA A 31 6.70 -2.96 -14.73
C ALA A 31 7.39 -3.97 -15.64
N HIS A 32 8.44 -3.54 -16.30
CA HIS A 32 9.32 -4.40 -17.07
C HIS A 32 10.76 -4.05 -16.73
N SER A 33 11.59 -5.06 -16.47
CA SER A 33 13.00 -4.88 -16.20
C SER A 33 13.82 -6.02 -16.80
N LEU A 34 14.94 -5.67 -17.38
CA LEU A 34 15.96 -6.59 -17.86
C LEU A 34 17.23 -6.36 -17.05
N SER A 35 17.78 -7.41 -16.50
CA SER A 35 19.09 -7.40 -15.84
C SER A 35 19.98 -8.50 -16.41
N ALA A 36 21.28 -8.26 -16.40
CA ALA A 36 22.26 -9.23 -16.85
C ALA A 36 23.43 -9.25 -15.87
N THR A 37 24.01 -10.44 -15.71
CA THR A 37 25.23 -10.66 -14.93
C THR A 37 26.34 -11.07 -15.86
N PHE A 38 27.51 -10.50 -15.66
CA PHE A 38 28.69 -10.72 -16.49
C PHE A 38 29.82 -11.26 -15.65
N SER A 39 30.70 -12.10 -16.26
CA SER A 39 31.87 -12.62 -15.61
C SER A 39 33.01 -11.61 -15.53
N LYS A 40 33.01 -10.59 -16.40
CA LYS A 40 33.96 -9.47 -16.45
C LYS A 40 33.21 -8.18 -16.79
N ASP A 41 33.91 -7.04 -16.69
CA ASP A 41 33.35 -5.75 -17.04
C ASP A 41 32.89 -5.70 -18.51
N PRO A 42 31.59 -5.63 -18.81
CA PRO A 42 31.07 -5.63 -20.16
C PRO A 42 31.38 -4.33 -20.93
N TYR A 43 31.60 -3.23 -20.23
CA TYR A 43 31.89 -1.92 -20.83
C TYR A 43 33.24 -1.85 -21.53
N LEU A 44 34.09 -2.83 -21.31
CA LEU A 44 35.34 -3.00 -22.09
C LEU A 44 35.07 -3.47 -23.52
N TYR A 45 33.89 -4.04 -23.80
CA TYR A 45 33.55 -4.68 -25.07
C TYR A 45 32.41 -3.98 -25.80
N VAL A 46 31.45 -3.41 -25.06
CA VAL A 46 30.24 -2.77 -25.60
C VAL A 46 29.87 -1.51 -24.81
N VAL A 47 29.20 -0.58 -25.46
CA VAL A 47 28.77 0.68 -24.81
C VAL A 47 27.54 0.48 -23.95
N ASN A 48 26.59 -0.35 -24.40
CA ASN A 48 25.38 -0.67 -23.65
C ASN A 48 25.18 -2.19 -23.65
N PRO A 49 25.48 -2.86 -22.52
CA PRO A 49 25.48 -4.32 -22.43
C PRO A 49 24.10 -4.96 -22.40
N LEU A 50 23.01 -4.19 -22.24
CA LEU A 50 21.63 -4.69 -22.20
C LEU A 50 20.92 -4.66 -23.56
N LEU A 51 21.57 -4.18 -24.61
CA LEU A 51 21.05 -4.27 -25.97
C LEU A 51 21.17 -5.70 -26.51
N ALA A 52 20.16 -6.14 -27.29
CA ALA A 52 20.11 -7.49 -27.83
C ALA A 52 21.41 -7.86 -28.63
N ASP A 53 21.88 -6.96 -29.47
CA ASP A 53 23.10 -7.15 -30.25
C ASP A 53 24.35 -7.23 -29.33
N ALA A 54 24.35 -6.47 -28.25
CA ALA A 54 25.46 -6.50 -27.29
C ALA A 54 25.44 -7.80 -26.47
N ILE A 55 24.28 -8.29 -26.08
CA ILE A 55 24.12 -9.58 -25.39
C ILE A 55 24.68 -10.71 -26.27
N THR A 56 24.28 -10.78 -27.53
CA THR A 56 24.78 -11.79 -28.48
C THR A 56 26.31 -11.74 -28.64
N ARG A 57 26.88 -10.55 -28.68
CA ARG A 57 28.31 -10.36 -28.79
C ARG A 57 29.05 -10.76 -27.51
N LEU A 58 28.53 -10.40 -26.35
CA LEU A 58 29.12 -10.73 -25.05
C LEU A 58 28.99 -12.23 -24.74
N ASP A 59 27.94 -12.88 -25.24
CA ASP A 59 27.79 -14.34 -25.16
C ASP A 59 28.83 -15.07 -26.01
N ALA A 60 29.08 -14.63 -27.25
CA ALA A 60 30.11 -15.17 -28.10
C ALA A 60 31.51 -15.08 -27.48
N GLU A 61 31.76 -14.11 -26.60
CA GLU A 61 33.00 -13.95 -25.84
C GLU A 61 33.01 -14.70 -24.49
N ASN A 62 31.94 -15.49 -24.19
CA ASN A 62 31.74 -16.21 -22.92
C ASN A 62 31.77 -15.29 -21.69
N LEU A 63 31.28 -14.08 -21.83
CA LEU A 63 31.19 -13.09 -20.75
C LEU A 63 29.84 -13.08 -20.05
N MET A 64 28.83 -13.66 -20.67
CA MET A 64 27.49 -13.75 -20.09
C MET A 64 27.40 -14.84 -19.01
N VAL A 65 26.82 -14.52 -17.88
CA VAL A 65 26.49 -15.49 -16.81
C VAL A 65 25.02 -15.80 -16.86
N ASN A 66 24.18 -14.77 -16.71
CA ASN A 66 22.74 -14.90 -16.84
C ASN A 66 22.12 -13.60 -17.36
N THR A 67 20.91 -13.74 -17.91
CA THR A 67 19.96 -12.64 -18.07
C THR A 67 18.69 -12.97 -17.31
N GLN A 68 18.06 -11.96 -16.75
CA GLN A 68 16.79 -12.07 -16.06
C GLN A 68 15.86 -10.98 -16.56
N GLU A 69 14.76 -11.39 -17.13
CA GLU A 69 13.69 -10.52 -17.60
C GLU A 69 12.50 -10.65 -16.67
N ASN A 70 12.12 -9.57 -16.04
CA ASN A 70 10.96 -9.49 -15.16
C ASN A 70 9.87 -8.63 -15.81
N SER A 71 8.70 -9.18 -15.93
CA SER A 71 7.47 -8.47 -16.31
C SER A 71 6.45 -8.60 -15.20
N GLY A 72 5.96 -7.48 -14.70
CA GLY A 72 5.00 -7.43 -13.61
C GLY A 72 3.78 -6.61 -14.00
N ILE A 73 2.61 -7.16 -13.75
CA ILE A 73 1.33 -6.45 -13.84
C ILE A 73 0.72 -6.48 -12.44
N SER A 74 0.41 -5.32 -11.91
CA SER A 74 -0.27 -5.24 -10.63
C SER A 74 -1.44 -4.28 -10.71
N ASP A 75 -2.53 -4.68 -10.11
CA ASP A 75 -3.71 -3.85 -9.86
C ASP A 75 -3.98 -3.77 -8.37
N ASN A 76 -4.43 -2.62 -7.94
CA ASN A 76 -4.77 -2.37 -6.55
C ASN A 76 -6.06 -1.56 -6.45
N LEU A 77 -7.01 -2.10 -5.71
CA LEU A 77 -8.29 -1.47 -5.45
C LEU A 77 -8.41 -1.16 -3.96
N ASN A 78 -8.40 0.12 -3.62
CA ASN A 78 -8.55 0.60 -2.25
C ASN A 78 -9.91 1.28 -2.06
N LYS A 79 -10.66 0.81 -1.08
CA LYS A 79 -11.91 1.40 -0.62
C LYS A 79 -11.76 1.76 0.84
N ASN A 80 -12.06 2.99 1.19
CA ASN A 80 -12.02 3.44 2.57
C ASN A 80 -13.27 4.26 2.88
N LEU A 81 -13.98 3.85 3.91
CA LEU A 81 -15.14 4.53 4.46
C LEU A 81 -14.81 4.93 5.89
N GLY A 82 -14.94 6.19 6.20
CA GLY A 82 -14.69 6.70 7.54
C GLY A 82 -15.62 7.82 7.91
N GLY A 83 -15.55 8.23 9.15
CA GLY A 83 -16.30 9.36 9.62
C GLY A 83 -15.99 9.75 11.05
N THR A 84 -16.31 10.99 11.37
CA THR A 84 -16.15 11.53 12.71
C THR A 84 -17.42 12.22 13.12
N LEU A 85 -17.95 11.86 14.28
CA LEU A 85 -19.03 12.55 14.96
C LEU A 85 -18.44 13.30 16.17
N GLN A 86 -18.68 14.58 16.24
CA GLN A 86 -18.24 15.43 17.35
C GLN A 86 -19.47 16.10 17.98
N TYR A 87 -19.61 15.93 19.26
CA TYR A 87 -20.60 16.59 20.10
C TYR A 87 -19.89 17.55 21.03
N ASN A 88 -20.27 18.82 21.00
CA ASN A 88 -19.79 19.85 21.89
C ASN A 88 -20.98 20.45 22.65
N ARG A 89 -20.85 20.56 23.97
CA ARG A 89 -21.85 21.23 24.79
C ARG A 89 -21.19 22.17 25.79
N LYS A 90 -21.65 23.39 25.79
CA LYS A 90 -21.32 24.40 26.80
C LYS A 90 -22.35 24.35 27.92
N PHE A 91 -21.90 24.56 29.16
CA PHE A 91 -22.76 24.62 30.33
C PHE A 91 -22.59 26.00 30.99
N GLY A 92 -23.64 26.83 30.87
CA GLY A 92 -23.63 28.20 31.40
C GLY A 92 -22.64 29.14 30.68
N THR A 93 -22.45 30.29 31.28
CA THR A 93 -21.68 31.41 30.70
C THR A 93 -20.20 31.41 31.10
N LYS A 94 -19.75 30.54 32.00
CA LYS A 94 -18.43 30.56 32.61
C LYS A 94 -17.35 29.75 31.84
N GLY A 95 -17.66 29.19 30.66
CA GLY A 95 -16.68 28.46 29.86
C GLY A 95 -16.59 26.97 30.16
N ARG A 96 -17.43 26.40 31.03
CA ARG A 96 -17.56 24.95 31.23
C ARG A 96 -18.03 24.31 29.93
N ASN A 97 -17.33 23.30 29.48
CA ASN A 97 -17.72 22.59 28.26
C ASN A 97 -17.32 21.09 28.28
N VAL A 98 -18.06 20.32 27.52
CA VAL A 98 -17.81 18.92 27.22
C VAL A 98 -17.67 18.76 25.72
N THR A 99 -16.67 18.03 25.30
CA THR A 99 -16.48 17.59 23.91
C THR A 99 -16.37 16.07 23.88
N LEU A 100 -17.25 15.43 23.11
CA LEU A 100 -17.17 14.03 22.79
C LEU A 100 -16.92 13.88 21.29
N ARG A 101 -15.87 13.19 20.91
CA ARG A 101 -15.57 12.87 19.51
C ARG A 101 -15.47 11.37 19.33
N VAL A 102 -16.27 10.84 18.42
CA VAL A 102 -16.26 9.44 18.01
C VAL A 102 -15.86 9.39 16.54
N GLY A 103 -14.83 8.64 16.23
CA GLY A 103 -14.38 8.39 14.86
C GLY A 103 -14.39 6.91 14.56
N GLY A 104 -14.69 6.56 13.32
CA GLY A 104 -14.60 5.20 12.82
C GLY A 104 -14.06 5.20 11.39
N ASN A 105 -13.34 4.15 11.05
CA ASN A 105 -12.91 3.90 9.68
C ASN A 105 -12.97 2.40 9.38
N TYR A 106 -13.32 2.10 8.14
CA TYR A 106 -13.27 0.77 7.56
C TYR A 106 -12.58 0.87 6.20
N GLY A 107 -11.57 0.05 5.98
CA GLY A 107 -10.83 0.00 4.73
C GLY A 107 -10.76 -1.42 4.19
N SER A 108 -10.87 -1.57 2.88
CA SER A 108 -10.60 -2.79 2.14
C SER A 108 -9.64 -2.47 1.01
N SER A 109 -8.62 -3.29 0.87
CA SER A 109 -7.65 -3.21 -0.21
C SER A 109 -7.54 -4.59 -0.86
N ASP A 110 -7.83 -4.67 -2.14
CA ASP A 110 -7.66 -5.87 -2.95
C ASP A 110 -6.50 -5.61 -3.92
N GLY A 111 -5.37 -6.27 -3.67
CA GLY A 111 -4.19 -6.19 -4.52
C GLY A 111 -3.96 -7.50 -5.25
N HIS A 112 -3.74 -7.41 -6.56
CA HIS A 112 -3.35 -8.51 -7.42
C HIS A 112 -2.01 -8.18 -8.08
N GLU A 113 -1.13 -9.16 -8.14
CA GLU A 113 0.18 -9.01 -8.76
C GLU A 113 0.51 -10.27 -9.55
N LEU A 114 0.68 -10.12 -10.86
CA LEU A 114 1.24 -11.14 -11.73
C LEU A 114 2.70 -10.79 -12.01
N THR A 115 3.60 -11.70 -11.66
CA THR A 115 5.03 -11.57 -11.98
C THR A 115 5.43 -12.71 -12.90
N LEU A 116 5.97 -12.36 -14.05
CA LEU A 116 6.58 -13.27 -15.00
C LEU A 116 8.07 -13.02 -14.97
N ASN A 117 8.86 -14.04 -14.68
CA ASN A 117 10.30 -13.94 -14.57
C ASN A 117 10.95 -15.03 -15.43
N ASN A 118 11.64 -14.64 -16.48
CA ASN A 118 12.41 -15.49 -17.35
C ASN A 118 13.89 -15.35 -17.02
N ILE A 119 14.55 -16.48 -16.74
CA ILE A 119 15.97 -16.52 -16.42
C ILE A 119 16.66 -17.40 -17.45
N HIS A 120 17.65 -16.83 -18.13
CA HIS A 120 18.50 -17.53 -19.08
C HIS A 120 19.91 -17.63 -18.50
N LEU A 121 20.43 -18.87 -18.41
CA LEU A 121 21.75 -19.20 -17.89
C LEU A 121 22.67 -19.61 -19.04
N TYR A 122 23.65 -18.81 -19.35
CA TYR A 122 24.59 -19.02 -20.47
C TYR A 122 25.69 -20.02 -20.14
N GLN A 123 26.01 -20.19 -18.87
CA GLN A 123 27.11 -21.08 -18.43
C GLN A 123 26.62 -22.43 -17.91
N VAL A 124 25.31 -22.67 -17.92
CA VAL A 124 24.69 -23.92 -17.47
C VAL A 124 23.93 -24.52 -18.63
N GLN A 125 24.41 -25.66 -19.12
CA GLN A 125 23.79 -26.37 -20.23
C GLN A 125 22.77 -27.40 -19.71
N ASN A 126 21.69 -27.57 -20.46
CA ASN A 126 20.72 -28.63 -20.25
C ASN A 126 21.26 -29.97 -20.77
N LEU A 127 20.52 -31.07 -20.63
CA LEU A 127 20.89 -32.40 -21.09
C LEU A 127 21.09 -32.50 -22.62
N LEU A 128 20.62 -31.50 -23.37
CA LEU A 128 20.78 -31.42 -24.83
C LEU A 128 21.96 -30.53 -25.25
N GLY A 129 22.74 -30.01 -24.30
CA GLY A 129 23.88 -29.15 -24.57
C GLY A 129 23.50 -27.71 -24.96
N GLN A 130 22.28 -27.29 -24.71
CA GLN A 130 21.79 -25.92 -24.91
C GLN A 130 21.80 -25.17 -23.58
N ASP A 131 21.83 -23.84 -23.64
CA ASP A 131 21.74 -22.99 -22.47
C ASP A 131 20.44 -23.26 -21.69
N SER A 132 20.55 -23.27 -20.37
CA SER A 132 19.42 -23.55 -19.49
C SER A 132 18.57 -22.31 -19.32
N THR A 133 17.28 -22.44 -19.59
CA THR A 133 16.28 -21.38 -19.37
C THR A 133 15.20 -21.90 -18.44
N TYR A 134 14.81 -21.08 -17.46
CA TYR A 134 13.70 -21.43 -16.61
C TYR A 134 12.84 -20.22 -16.28
N GLN A 135 11.59 -20.46 -15.96
CA GLN A 135 10.59 -19.43 -15.63
C GLN A 135 10.12 -19.59 -14.20
N THR A 136 9.96 -18.48 -13.53
CA THR A 136 9.30 -18.41 -12.22
C THR A 136 8.13 -17.42 -12.30
N ASN A 137 6.95 -17.97 -12.58
CA ASN A 137 5.75 -17.18 -12.76
C ASN A 137 4.89 -17.26 -11.50
N ARG A 138 4.47 -16.11 -10.98
CA ARG A 138 3.72 -16.03 -9.72
C ARG A 138 2.52 -15.13 -9.84
N TRP A 139 1.40 -15.62 -9.34
CA TRP A 139 0.20 -14.84 -9.10
C TRP A 139 0.02 -14.63 -7.61
N LYS A 140 -0.07 -13.38 -7.20
CA LYS A 140 -0.17 -13.00 -5.81
C LYS A 140 -1.49 -12.23 -5.57
N LEU A 141 -2.24 -12.66 -4.57
CA LEU A 141 -3.46 -12.01 -4.10
C LEU A 141 -3.21 -11.52 -2.67
N VAL A 142 -3.50 -10.26 -2.42
CA VAL A 142 -3.26 -9.66 -1.10
C VAL A 142 -4.51 -8.88 -0.65
N PRO A 143 -5.63 -9.58 -0.37
CA PRO A 143 -6.78 -8.93 0.23
C PRO A 143 -6.42 -8.49 1.65
N THR A 144 -6.67 -7.23 1.94
CA THR A 144 -6.44 -6.63 3.24
C THR A 144 -7.69 -5.91 3.70
N THR A 145 -8.09 -6.17 4.94
CA THR A 145 -9.20 -5.47 5.59
C THR A 145 -8.68 -4.80 6.85
N ASN A 146 -9.04 -3.55 7.04
CA ASN A 146 -8.70 -2.81 8.24
C ASN A 146 -9.94 -2.09 8.76
N TYR A 147 -10.06 -2.00 10.07
CA TYR A 147 -11.06 -1.15 10.71
C TYR A 147 -10.52 -0.60 12.01
N GLY A 148 -11.02 0.54 12.39
CA GLY A 148 -10.63 1.17 13.62
C GLY A 148 -11.69 2.12 14.13
N TYR A 149 -11.65 2.37 15.42
CA TYR A 149 -12.46 3.41 16.05
C TYR A 149 -11.65 4.16 17.09
N LYS A 150 -12.03 5.42 17.26
CA LYS A 150 -11.39 6.36 18.17
C LYS A 150 -12.45 7.08 18.95
N LEU A 151 -12.31 7.11 20.25
CA LEU A 151 -13.14 7.87 21.17
C LEU A 151 -12.27 8.90 21.87
N LYS A 152 -12.70 10.15 21.86
CA LYS A 152 -12.05 11.21 22.61
C LYS A 152 -13.10 11.97 23.40
N PHE A 153 -12.89 12.04 24.69
CA PHE A 153 -13.65 12.83 25.64
C PHE A 153 -12.79 13.94 26.19
N ALA A 154 -13.31 15.15 26.26
CA ALA A 154 -12.65 16.27 26.90
C ALA A 154 -13.68 17.05 27.73
N TYR A 155 -13.31 17.40 28.93
CA TYR A 155 -14.09 18.25 29.84
C TYR A 155 -13.23 19.41 30.30
N SER A 156 -13.79 20.61 30.26
CA SER A 156 -13.14 21.82 30.73
C SER A 156 -14.00 22.49 31.81
N GLU A 157 -13.39 22.70 32.98
CA GLU A 157 -13.98 23.36 34.14
C GLU A 157 -13.22 24.66 34.42
N PRO A 158 -13.90 25.79 34.43
CA PRO A 158 -13.30 27.06 34.93
C PRO A 158 -13.19 27.00 36.44
N ILE A 159 -11.97 27.10 36.99
CA ILE A 159 -11.71 27.08 38.42
C ILE A 159 -11.61 28.48 38.99
N ALA A 160 -11.01 29.41 38.21
CA ALA A 160 -10.84 30.81 38.61
C ALA A 160 -10.95 31.72 37.38
N ARG A 161 -10.82 33.05 37.62
CA ARG A 161 -10.90 34.11 36.62
C ARG A 161 -9.78 33.98 35.59
N ALA A 162 -9.81 33.28 34.58
CA ALA A 162 -8.76 32.95 33.57
C ALA A 162 -7.99 31.65 33.83
N THR A 163 -8.49 30.76 34.72
CA THR A 163 -7.88 29.48 35.01
C THR A 163 -8.87 28.38 34.72
N PHE A 164 -8.46 27.40 33.90
CA PHE A 164 -9.27 26.25 33.52
C PHE A 164 -8.55 24.95 33.89
N LEU A 165 -9.30 23.99 34.41
CA LEU A 165 -8.88 22.61 34.53
C LEU A 165 -9.44 21.83 33.35
N GLN A 166 -8.60 21.18 32.58
CA GLN A 166 -9.03 20.33 31.47
C GLN A 166 -8.68 18.88 31.74
N PHE A 167 -9.69 18.05 31.67
CA PHE A 167 -9.54 16.60 31.67
C PHE A 167 -9.79 16.08 30.27
N SER A 168 -8.89 15.22 29.75
CA SER A 168 -9.06 14.58 28.45
C SER A 168 -8.72 13.09 28.53
N TYR A 169 -9.56 12.29 27.89
CA TYR A 169 -9.36 10.86 27.74
C TYR A 169 -9.50 10.49 26.28
N GLU A 170 -8.58 9.68 25.78
CA GLU A 170 -8.58 9.19 24.40
C GLU A 170 -8.40 7.69 24.40
N PHE A 171 -9.28 7.01 23.69
CA PHE A 171 -9.21 5.57 23.44
C PHE A 171 -9.18 5.33 21.94
N GLN A 172 -8.28 4.45 21.49
CA GLN A 172 -8.17 4.08 20.08
C GLN A 172 -8.01 2.57 19.97
N TYR A 173 -8.76 1.99 19.03
CA TYR A 173 -8.63 0.61 18.61
C TYR A 173 -8.38 0.55 17.11
N LYS A 174 -7.44 -0.30 16.68
CA LYS A 174 -7.16 -0.58 15.28
C LYS A 174 -7.01 -2.07 15.08
N TYR A 175 -7.59 -2.58 14.03
CA TYR A 175 -7.45 -3.94 13.58
C TYR A 175 -7.09 -3.96 12.10
N SER A 176 -6.13 -4.81 11.73
CA SER A 176 -5.76 -5.04 10.34
C SER A 176 -5.53 -6.53 10.12
N LYS A 177 -6.11 -7.05 9.05
CA LYS A 177 -5.95 -8.43 8.63
C LYS A 177 -5.60 -8.46 7.15
N SER A 178 -4.48 -9.06 6.82
CA SER A 178 -4.04 -9.30 5.46
C SER A 178 -3.92 -10.81 5.24
N ASN A 179 -4.47 -11.30 4.13
CA ASN A 179 -4.45 -12.71 3.79
C ASN A 179 -3.79 -12.88 2.41
N ARG A 180 -2.45 -13.02 2.41
CA ARG A 180 -1.68 -13.22 1.20
C ARG A 180 -1.82 -14.66 0.70
N LYS A 181 -2.15 -14.81 -0.57
CA LYS A 181 -2.11 -16.07 -1.31
C LYS A 181 -1.14 -15.91 -2.48
N THR A 182 -0.26 -16.87 -2.64
CA THR A 182 0.70 -16.89 -3.75
C THR A 182 0.55 -18.21 -4.48
N TYR A 183 0.37 -18.15 -5.79
CA TYR A 183 0.29 -19.30 -6.67
C TYR A 183 1.52 -19.26 -7.58
N ASP A 184 2.25 -20.34 -7.61
CA ASP A 184 3.39 -20.54 -8.49
C ASP A 184 2.96 -21.46 -9.64
N PHE A 185 3.19 -21.05 -10.88
CA PHE A 185 2.83 -21.80 -12.09
C PHE A 185 4.00 -21.80 -13.08
N SER A 186 5.20 -21.78 -12.58
CA SER A 186 6.44 -21.68 -13.34
C SER A 186 6.66 -22.83 -14.32
N ASN A 187 6.04 -23.98 -14.10
CA ASN A 187 6.26 -25.22 -14.86
C ASN A 187 4.98 -25.73 -15.54
N LEU A 188 4.04 -24.87 -15.89
CA LEU A 188 2.82 -25.25 -16.63
C LEU A 188 3.06 -25.34 -18.15
N GLY A 189 4.22 -25.78 -18.58
CA GLY A 189 4.60 -25.79 -20.00
C GLY A 189 5.54 -26.90 -20.44
N GLU A 190 5.54 -28.06 -19.74
CA GLU A 190 6.12 -29.28 -20.29
C GLU A 190 5.03 -30.32 -20.60
#